data_e7630862d939640f5a5708756510d815
#
_entry.id   e7630862d939640f5a5708756510d815
#
_cell.length_a   1.000
_cell.length_b   1.000
_cell.length_c   1.000
_cell.angle_alpha   90.00
_cell.angle_beta   90.00
_cell.angle_gamma   90.00
#
_symmetry.space_group_name_H-M   'P 1'
#
loop_
_entity.id
_entity.type
_entity.pdbx_description
1 polymer ?
#
loop_
_entity_poly.entity_id
_entity_poly.type
_entity_poly.pdbx_seq_one_letter_code
_entity_poly.pdbx_strand_id
1 'polypeptide(L)'
;MPNPTLTTAVEKIQPTAIIKLDGAFNDFHAKEVIGIIDDLLAQDFVHFIINFKSCTEVNNYGVSVLISLIGSINQKSGKLFFTNVDSHLEKKLKMMG
;
A
#
# COMPACT_ATOMS: atom_id res chain seq x y z
N MET A 1 15.43 8.49 -20.32
CA MET A 1 14.32 8.85 -19.41
C MET A 1 14.35 7.94 -18.19
N PRO A 2 14.41 8.50 -17.01
CA PRO A 2 14.29 7.65 -15.84
C PRO A 2 12.88 7.04 -15.78
N ASN A 3 12.77 5.80 -15.35
CA ASN A 3 11.47 5.18 -15.11
C ASN A 3 10.76 5.92 -13.99
N PRO A 4 9.40 5.90 -13.98
CA PRO A 4 8.67 6.41 -12.84
C PRO A 4 9.17 5.72 -11.57
N THR A 5 9.47 6.51 -10.56
CA THR A 5 9.97 5.99 -9.28
C THR A 5 8.88 6.08 -8.24
N LEU A 6 9.00 5.24 -7.23
CA LEU A 6 8.15 5.31 -6.04
C LEU A 6 9.04 5.62 -4.85
N THR A 7 8.66 6.64 -4.10
CA THR A 7 9.27 6.93 -2.81
C THR A 7 8.25 6.65 -1.73
N THR A 8 8.66 5.99 -0.67
CA THR A 8 7.79 5.71 0.47
C THR A 8 8.28 6.45 1.70
N ALA A 9 7.35 6.94 2.49
CA ALA A 9 7.62 7.51 3.80
C ALA A 9 6.76 6.77 4.81
N VAL A 10 7.37 6.31 5.90
CA VAL A 10 6.66 5.55 6.93
C VAL A 10 6.64 6.36 8.22
N GLU A 11 5.45 6.60 8.74
CA GLU A 11 5.25 7.20 10.06
C GLU A 11 4.74 6.11 11.00
N LYS A 12 5.39 5.98 12.15
CA LYS A 12 5.09 4.90 13.11
C LYS A 12 4.46 5.47 14.36
N ILE A 13 3.23 5.06 14.64
CA ILE A 13 2.52 5.37 15.88
C ILE A 13 1.95 4.04 16.35
N GLN A 14 2.78 3.22 16.98
CA GLN A 14 2.44 1.85 17.31
C GLN A 14 1.11 1.73 18.04
N PRO A 15 0.20 0.80 17.65
CA PRO A 15 0.42 -0.29 16.69
C PRO A 15 0.11 0.07 15.23
N THR A 16 0.09 1.35 14.88
CA THR A 16 -0.28 1.83 13.55
C THR A 16 0.95 2.33 12.79
N ALA A 17 1.01 2.00 11.52
CA ALA A 17 2.00 2.54 10.58
C ALA A 17 1.26 3.22 9.43
N ILE A 18 1.68 4.43 9.10
CA ILE A 18 1.15 5.20 7.97
C ILE A 18 2.22 5.19 6.88
N ILE A 19 1.85 4.69 5.71
CA ILE A 19 2.76 4.58 4.57
C ILE A 19 2.28 5.54 3.50
N LYS A 20 3.07 6.57 3.22
CA LYS A 20 2.78 7.51 2.16
C LYS A 20 3.51 7.07 0.90
N LEU A 21 2.76 6.93 -0.20
CA LEU A 21 3.31 6.61 -1.51
C LEU A 21 3.46 7.88 -2.32
N ASP A 22 4.64 8.08 -2.89
CA ASP A 22 4.94 9.22 -3.76
C ASP A 22 5.48 8.67 -5.07
N GLY A 23 4.70 8.79 -6.13
CA GLY A 23 5.05 8.29 -7.45
C GLY A 23 4.16 7.16 -7.93
N ALA A 24 4.71 6.27 -8.74
CA ALA A 24 3.95 5.21 -9.40
C ALA A 24 4.00 3.90 -8.62
N PHE A 25 2.84 3.34 -8.33
CA PHE A 25 2.70 2.05 -7.67
C PHE A 25 2.44 0.97 -8.73
N ASN A 26 3.51 0.43 -9.27
CA ASN A 26 3.48 -0.50 -10.40
C ASN A 26 4.33 -1.75 -10.12
N ASP A 27 4.52 -2.58 -11.14
CA ASP A 27 5.22 -3.87 -11.04
C ASP A 27 6.60 -3.77 -10.39
N PHE A 28 7.35 -2.70 -10.67
CA PHE A 28 8.69 -2.53 -10.14
C PHE A 28 8.71 -2.20 -8.65
N HIS A 29 7.71 -1.44 -8.20
CA HIS A 29 7.75 -0.81 -6.88
C HIS A 29 6.74 -1.38 -5.88
N ALA A 30 5.70 -2.07 -6.37
CA ALA A 30 4.69 -2.64 -5.50
C ALA A 30 5.28 -3.67 -4.52
N LYS A 31 6.29 -4.42 -4.97
CA LYS A 31 6.96 -5.42 -4.12
C LYS A 31 7.72 -4.79 -2.96
N GLU A 32 8.21 -3.56 -3.13
CA GLU A 32 8.89 -2.85 -2.03
C GLU A 32 7.94 -2.61 -0.86
N VAL A 33 6.70 -2.29 -1.18
CA VAL A 33 5.68 -2.04 -0.15
C VAL A 33 5.34 -3.33 0.59
N ILE A 34 5.31 -4.48 -0.10
CA ILE A 34 5.12 -5.78 0.55
C ILE A 34 6.22 -6.00 1.60
N GLY A 35 7.48 -5.76 1.23
CA GLY A 35 8.60 -5.91 2.15
C GLY A 35 8.50 -4.99 3.36
N ILE A 36 8.11 -3.73 3.15
CA ILE A 36 7.92 -2.76 4.23
C ILE A 36 6.85 -3.25 5.21
N ILE A 37 5.72 -3.71 4.70
CA ILE A 37 4.62 -4.18 5.54
C ILE A 37 5.00 -5.47 6.28
N ASP A 38 5.66 -6.41 5.61
CA ASP A 38 6.12 -7.64 6.26
C ASP A 38 7.08 -7.33 7.42
N ASP A 39 8.00 -6.40 7.22
CA ASP A 39 8.93 -5.99 8.28
C ASP A 39 8.18 -5.35 9.45
N LEU A 40 7.19 -4.51 9.17
CA LEU A 40 6.40 -3.85 10.20
C LEU A 40 5.51 -4.85 10.95
N LEU A 41 4.93 -5.82 10.25
CA LEU A 41 4.18 -6.90 10.91
C LEU A 41 5.08 -7.68 11.87
N ALA A 42 6.33 -7.93 11.50
CA ALA A 42 7.29 -8.60 12.37
C ALA A 42 7.66 -7.76 13.61
N GLN A 43 7.44 -6.46 13.56
CA GLN A 43 7.66 -5.53 14.67
C GLN A 43 6.37 -5.24 15.47
N ASP A 44 5.34 -6.06 15.28
CA ASP A 44 4.06 -5.95 15.97
C ASP A 44 3.19 -4.76 15.56
N PHE A 45 3.47 -4.14 14.42
CA PHE A 45 2.52 -3.23 13.80
C PHE A 45 1.43 -4.04 13.14
N VAL A 46 0.18 -3.72 13.41
CA VAL A 46 -0.97 -4.50 12.89
C VAL A 46 -1.99 -3.64 12.16
N HIS A 47 -1.95 -2.33 12.35
CA HIS A 47 -2.83 -1.40 11.64
C HIS A 47 -2.02 -0.58 10.67
N PHE A 48 -2.49 -0.52 9.42
CA PHE A 48 -1.77 0.15 8.34
C PHE A 48 -2.70 1.10 7.62
N ILE A 49 -2.17 2.29 7.32
CA ILE A 49 -2.85 3.27 6.49
C ILE A 49 -1.93 3.56 5.31
N ILE A 50 -2.41 3.33 4.09
CA ILE A 50 -1.66 3.70 2.90
C ILE A 50 -2.28 4.96 2.33
N ASN A 51 -1.48 6.02 2.24
CA ASN A 51 -1.90 7.31 1.74
C ASN A 51 -1.48 7.46 0.28
N PHE A 52 -2.47 7.62 -0.59
CA PHE A 52 -2.28 7.71 -2.04
C PHE A 52 -2.25 9.15 -2.55
N LYS A 53 -2.19 10.16 -1.67
CA LYS A 53 -2.28 11.56 -2.07
C LYS A 53 -1.26 11.93 -3.15
N SER A 54 -0.05 11.45 -3.03
CA SER A 54 1.03 11.75 -3.97
C SER A 54 1.32 10.58 -4.93
N CYS A 55 0.46 9.57 -4.95
CA CYS A 55 0.58 8.44 -5.85
C CYS A 55 0.03 8.84 -7.23
N THR A 56 0.86 8.70 -8.26
CA THR A 56 0.52 9.16 -9.60
C THR A 56 -0.23 8.12 -10.43
N GLU A 57 0.00 6.84 -10.16
CA GLU A 57 -0.73 5.76 -10.84
C GLU A 57 -0.68 4.48 -10.01
N VAL A 58 -1.68 3.64 -10.19
CA VAL A 58 -1.68 2.26 -9.67
C VAL A 58 -2.14 1.38 -10.82
N ASN A 59 -1.25 0.50 -11.29
CA ASN A 59 -1.62 -0.43 -12.36
C ASN A 59 -2.31 -1.67 -11.79
N ASN A 60 -2.74 -2.59 -12.67
CA ASN A 60 -3.47 -3.78 -12.24
C ASN A 60 -2.64 -4.68 -11.31
N TYR A 61 -1.35 -4.77 -11.56
CA TYR A 61 -0.46 -5.51 -10.67
C TYR A 61 -0.42 -4.87 -9.28
N GLY A 62 -0.31 -3.54 -9.23
CA GLY A 62 -0.36 -2.80 -7.96
C GLY A 62 -1.65 -3.05 -7.19
N VAL A 63 -2.79 -3.05 -7.89
CA VAL A 63 -4.08 -3.37 -7.25
C VAL A 63 -4.07 -4.78 -6.68
N SER A 64 -3.53 -5.75 -7.41
CA SER A 64 -3.42 -7.14 -6.92
C SER A 64 -2.59 -7.22 -5.66
N VAL A 65 -1.49 -6.45 -5.59
CA VAL A 65 -0.66 -6.38 -4.39
C VAL A 65 -1.44 -5.81 -3.21
N LEU A 66 -2.20 -4.74 -3.41
CA LEU A 66 -3.03 -4.15 -2.35
C LEU A 66 -4.03 -5.15 -1.80
N ILE A 67 -4.69 -5.90 -2.68
CA ILE A 67 -5.66 -6.93 -2.26
C ILE A 67 -4.97 -8.03 -1.48
N SER A 68 -3.79 -8.46 -1.93
CA SER A 68 -2.99 -9.46 -1.21
C SER A 68 -2.59 -8.99 0.18
N LEU A 69 -2.22 -7.71 0.32
CA LEU A 69 -1.87 -7.11 1.60
C LEU A 69 -3.05 -7.09 2.57
N ILE A 70 -4.25 -6.82 2.08
CA ILE A 70 -5.46 -6.90 2.91
C ILE A 70 -5.57 -8.28 3.56
N GLY A 71 -5.41 -9.33 2.77
CA GLY A 71 -5.46 -10.71 3.27
C GLY A 71 -4.38 -11.01 4.30
N SER A 72 -3.14 -10.62 4.01
CA SER A 72 -2.00 -10.87 4.91
C SER A 72 -2.16 -10.16 6.25
N ILE A 73 -2.62 -8.92 6.23
CA ILE A 73 -2.81 -8.13 7.44
C ILE A 73 -3.99 -8.67 8.25
N ASN A 74 -5.07 -9.08 7.58
CA ASN A 74 -6.22 -9.68 8.25
C ASN A 74 -5.86 -10.98 8.96
N GLN A 75 -4.96 -11.78 8.40
CA GLN A 75 -4.48 -13.00 9.04
C GLN A 75 -3.75 -12.73 10.36
N LYS A 76 -3.21 -11.55 10.52
CA LYS A 76 -2.56 -11.12 11.76
C LYS A 76 -3.50 -10.33 12.67
N SER A 77 -4.79 -10.41 12.42
CA SER A 77 -5.83 -9.68 13.16
C SER A 77 -5.68 -8.15 13.06
N GLY A 78 -5.03 -7.69 12.01
CA GLY A 78 -4.83 -6.28 11.74
C GLY A 78 -5.84 -5.71 10.75
N LYS A 79 -5.67 -4.45 10.41
CA LYS A 79 -6.53 -3.75 9.44
C LYS A 79 -5.68 -2.90 8.51
N LEU A 80 -6.12 -2.82 7.27
CA LEU A 80 -5.50 -1.96 6.25
C LEU A 80 -6.54 -0.96 5.75
N PHE A 81 -6.17 0.31 5.81
CA PHE A 81 -7.00 1.41 5.34
C PHE A 81 -6.28 2.15 4.21
N PHE A 82 -7.06 2.68 3.28
CA PHE A 82 -6.55 3.51 2.20
C PHE A 82 -7.09 4.92 2.35
N THR A 83 -6.23 5.92 2.21
CA THR A 83 -6.63 7.32 2.25
C THR A 83 -6.27 8.01 0.95
N ASN A 84 -7.03 9.05 0.60
CA ASN A 84 -6.83 9.83 -0.63
C ASN A 84 -6.88 8.98 -1.90
N VAL A 85 -7.79 8.01 -1.92
CA VAL A 85 -8.05 7.16 -3.08
C VAL A 85 -8.91 7.94 -4.06
N ASP A 86 -8.47 8.03 -5.32
CA ASP A 86 -9.28 8.67 -6.35
C ASP A 86 -10.34 7.69 -6.89
N SER A 87 -11.28 8.21 -7.69
CA SER A 87 -12.37 7.40 -8.22
C SER A 87 -11.89 6.30 -9.15
N HIS A 88 -10.80 6.52 -9.86
CA HIS A 88 -10.22 5.53 -10.79
C HIS A 88 -9.67 4.32 -10.02
N LEU A 89 -8.90 4.57 -8.96
CA LEU A 89 -8.37 3.50 -8.12
C LEU A 89 -9.50 2.79 -7.37
N GLU A 90 -10.48 3.54 -6.87
CA GLU A 90 -11.64 2.96 -6.18
C GLU A 90 -12.37 1.96 -7.07
N LYS A 91 -12.60 2.31 -8.35
CA LYS A 91 -13.23 1.40 -9.31
C LYS A 91 -12.41 0.14 -9.51
N LYS A 92 -11.10 0.27 -9.65
CA LYS A 92 -10.21 -0.89 -9.83
C LYS A 92 -10.28 -1.83 -8.62
N LEU A 93 -10.26 -1.28 -7.42
CA LEU A 93 -10.35 -2.08 -6.20
C LEU A 93 -11.66 -2.84 -6.12
N LYS A 94 -12.77 -2.19 -6.47
CA LYS A 94 -14.09 -2.83 -6.47
C LYS A 94 -14.21 -3.92 -7.52
N MET A 95 -13.61 -3.74 -8.69
CA MET A 95 -13.67 -4.71 -9.77
C MET A 95 -12.84 -5.96 -9.50
N MET A 96 -11.72 -5.82 -8.80
CA MET A 96 -10.77 -6.91 -8.59
C MET A 96 -10.91 -7.59 -7.23
N GLY A 97 -11.57 -6.97 -6.33
CA GLY A 97 -11.72 -7.49 -4.98
C GLY A 97 -12.98 -7.06 -4.33
#